data_0247aae97ac0079a5cfada8066c8265e
#
_entry.id   0247aae97ac0079a5cfada8066c8265e
#
_cell.length_a   1.000
_cell.length_b   1.000
_cell.length_c   1.000
_cell.angle_alpha   90.00
_cell.angle_beta   90.00
_cell.angle_gamma   90.00
#
_symmetry.space_group_name_H-M   'P 1'
#
loop_
_entity.id
_entity.type
_entity.pdbx_description
1 polymer ?
#
loop_
_entity_poly.entity_id
_entity_poly.type
_entity_poly.pdbx_seq_one_letter_code
_entity_poly.pdbx_strand_id
1 'polypeptide(L)'
;MERILKIFNDGELDILKTILINCQYLESIKIRCGKDCLSEKEVLETVARYSPNNFRELKIHHHIICSDASPNDLESFFMCWERWTPKKLLSFIIIGELPFTIIGNMEYHLYCGYNSFEALKVIEKYENLSTIKFVTKSEGEVDEEEEYF
;
A
#
# COMPACT_ATOMS: atom_id res chain seq x y z
N MET A 1 -18.57 -0.70 7.02
CA MET A 1 -17.31 -0.57 6.25
C MET A 1 -16.81 -1.94 5.84
N GLU A 2 -16.64 -2.17 4.56
CA GLU A 2 -16.16 -3.44 4.05
C GLU A 2 -14.65 -3.44 3.98
N ARG A 3 -14.01 -4.40 4.62
CA ARG A 3 -12.56 -4.57 4.67
C ARG A 3 -12.19 -5.97 4.23
N ILE A 4 -11.09 -6.08 3.52
CA ILE A 4 -10.51 -7.37 3.16
C ILE A 4 -9.07 -7.40 3.64
N LEU A 5 -8.77 -8.46 4.37
CA LEU A 5 -7.42 -8.78 4.83
C LEU A 5 -7.04 -10.08 4.16
N LYS A 6 -6.03 -10.06 3.32
CA LYS A 6 -5.66 -11.27 2.60
C LYS A 6 -4.17 -11.33 2.31
N ILE A 7 -3.62 -12.53 2.43
CA ILE A 7 -2.29 -12.85 1.96
C ILE A 7 -2.45 -13.54 0.61
N PHE A 8 -1.88 -12.95 -0.41
CA PHE A 8 -1.84 -13.53 -1.74
C PHE A 8 -0.47 -14.14 -1.97
N ASN A 9 -0.45 -15.31 -2.55
CA ASN A 9 0.79 -15.92 -3.00
C ASN A 9 1.21 -15.31 -4.33
N ASP A 10 2.47 -15.47 -4.67
CA ASP A 10 2.97 -15.09 -5.98
C ASP A 10 2.11 -15.78 -7.06
N GLY A 11 1.71 -15.01 -8.06
CA GLY A 11 0.84 -15.51 -9.14
C GLY A 11 -0.66 -15.34 -8.89
N GLU A 12 -1.08 -14.85 -7.73
CA GLU A 12 -2.49 -14.67 -7.41
C GLU A 12 -3.03 -13.27 -7.68
N LEU A 13 -2.37 -12.53 -8.56
CA LEU A 13 -2.78 -11.17 -8.89
C LEU A 13 -4.21 -11.12 -9.48
N ASP A 14 -4.60 -12.13 -10.23
CA ASP A 14 -5.95 -12.21 -10.80
C ASP A 14 -7.03 -12.30 -9.73
N ILE A 15 -6.71 -12.90 -8.59
CA ILE A 15 -7.64 -12.96 -7.45
C ILE A 15 -7.87 -11.57 -6.88
N LEU A 16 -6.80 -10.80 -6.72
CA LEU A 16 -6.91 -9.40 -6.27
C LEU A 16 -7.78 -8.59 -7.23
N LYS A 17 -7.51 -8.71 -8.53
CA LYS A 17 -8.29 -8.02 -9.55
C LYS A 17 -9.78 -8.38 -9.46
N THR A 18 -10.07 -9.66 -9.32
CA THR A 18 -11.45 -10.16 -9.20
C THR A 18 -12.15 -9.57 -7.97
N ILE A 19 -11.44 -9.51 -6.84
CA ILE A 19 -11.98 -8.93 -5.61
C ILE A 19 -12.33 -7.45 -5.83
N LEU A 20 -11.41 -6.69 -6.42
CA LEU A 20 -11.63 -5.26 -6.65
C LEU A 20 -12.80 -4.99 -7.60
N ILE A 21 -12.95 -5.81 -8.62
CA ILE A 21 -14.04 -5.65 -9.59
C ILE A 21 -15.39 -6.02 -8.98
N ASN A 22 -15.44 -7.07 -8.18
CA ASN A 22 -16.71 -7.62 -7.70
C ASN A 22 -17.19 -7.07 -6.35
N CYS A 23 -16.27 -6.53 -5.54
CA CYS A 23 -16.63 -5.99 -4.24
C CYS A 23 -16.87 -4.48 -4.32
N GLN A 24 -18.02 -4.10 -4.80
CA GLN A 24 -18.38 -2.71 -5.10
C GLN A 24 -18.35 -1.78 -3.89
N TYR A 25 -18.56 -2.31 -2.70
CA TYR A 25 -18.58 -1.54 -1.46
C TYR A 25 -17.29 -1.62 -0.68
N LEU A 26 -16.25 -2.18 -1.28
CA LEU A 26 -14.95 -2.32 -0.62
C LEU A 26 -14.35 -0.94 -0.37
N GLU A 27 -13.99 -0.68 0.88
CA GLU A 27 -13.38 0.58 1.29
C GLU A 27 -11.91 0.44 1.65
N SER A 28 -11.49 -0.75 2.07
CA SER A 28 -10.12 -0.96 2.55
C SER A 28 -9.66 -2.36 2.21
N ILE A 29 -8.39 -2.48 1.84
CA ILE A 29 -7.75 -3.78 1.67
C ILE A 29 -6.35 -3.75 2.27
N LYS A 30 -5.97 -4.85 2.88
CA LYS A 30 -4.62 -5.05 3.41
C LYS A 30 -3.98 -6.19 2.64
N ILE A 31 -2.86 -5.93 2.02
CA ILE A 31 -2.18 -6.88 1.15
C ILE A 31 -0.75 -7.05 1.61
N ARG A 32 -0.32 -8.30 1.72
CA ARG A 32 1.07 -8.61 2.00
C ARG A 32 1.85 -8.67 0.68
N CYS A 33 2.93 -7.92 0.60
CA CYS A 33 3.80 -7.88 -0.56
C CYS A 33 5.21 -8.32 -0.19
N GLY A 34 5.97 -8.77 -1.18
CA GLY A 34 7.34 -9.16 -0.99
C GLY A 34 7.61 -10.58 -1.44
N LYS A 35 8.61 -11.22 -0.84
CA LYS A 35 9.01 -12.57 -1.22
C LYS A 35 7.85 -13.55 -1.04
N ASP A 36 7.61 -14.36 -2.05
CA ASP A 36 6.55 -15.37 -2.10
C ASP A 36 5.12 -14.77 -2.01
N CYS A 37 5.01 -13.46 -2.09
CA CYS A 37 3.75 -12.75 -2.12
C CYS A 37 3.66 -11.92 -3.39
N LEU A 38 2.63 -11.11 -3.52
CA LEU A 38 2.47 -10.27 -4.70
C LEU A 38 3.55 -9.18 -4.77
N SER A 39 3.94 -8.84 -5.98
CA SER A 39 4.79 -7.70 -6.25
C SER A 39 4.04 -6.42 -5.90
N GLU A 40 4.67 -5.54 -5.13
CA GLU A 40 4.06 -4.27 -4.77
C GLU A 40 3.74 -3.40 -5.99
N LYS A 41 4.63 -3.38 -6.97
CA LYS A 41 4.39 -2.67 -8.22
C LYS A 41 3.10 -3.13 -8.88
N GLU A 42 2.92 -4.45 -9.01
CA GLU A 42 1.72 -5.01 -9.62
C GLU A 42 0.46 -4.74 -8.80
N VAL A 43 0.58 -4.76 -7.47
CA VAL A 43 -0.53 -4.40 -6.58
C VAL A 43 -0.96 -2.95 -6.80
N LEU A 44 0.01 -2.03 -6.83
CA LEU A 44 -0.29 -0.62 -7.07
C LEU A 44 -0.98 -0.40 -8.42
N GLU A 45 -0.49 -1.03 -9.47
CA GLU A 45 -1.10 -0.93 -10.79
C GLU A 45 -2.54 -1.48 -10.82
N THR A 46 -2.75 -2.58 -10.14
CA THR A 46 -4.06 -3.23 -10.10
C THR A 46 -5.07 -2.42 -9.28
N VAL A 47 -4.64 -1.91 -8.14
CA VAL A 47 -5.50 -1.06 -7.29
C VAL A 47 -5.84 0.24 -8.03
N ALA A 48 -4.88 0.85 -8.69
CA ALA A 48 -5.13 2.08 -9.45
C ALA A 48 -6.16 1.88 -10.56
N ARG A 49 -6.18 0.70 -11.15
CA ARG A 49 -7.03 0.44 -12.31
C ARG A 49 -8.42 -0.08 -11.95
N TYR A 50 -8.54 -0.86 -10.89
CA TYR A 50 -9.76 -1.63 -10.62
C TYR A 50 -10.45 -1.33 -9.31
N SER A 51 -9.94 -0.41 -8.48
CA SER A 51 -10.58 -0.13 -7.19
C SER A 51 -11.99 0.43 -7.36
N PRO A 52 -12.93 0.01 -6.49
CA PRO A 52 -14.28 0.54 -6.54
C PRO A 52 -14.36 1.98 -6.02
N ASN A 53 -15.49 2.65 -6.29
CA ASN A 53 -15.65 4.06 -5.98
C ASN A 53 -15.54 4.40 -4.49
N ASN A 54 -15.87 3.46 -3.62
CA ASN A 54 -15.81 3.69 -2.17
C ASN A 54 -14.45 3.35 -1.56
N PHE A 55 -13.51 2.89 -2.37
CA PHE A 55 -12.18 2.51 -1.90
C PHE A 55 -11.41 3.74 -1.42
N ARG A 56 -10.87 3.68 -0.21
CA ARG A 56 -10.19 4.81 0.42
C ARG A 56 -8.99 4.45 1.26
N GLU A 57 -8.68 3.16 1.42
CA GLU A 57 -7.55 2.77 2.27
C GLU A 57 -6.83 1.57 1.67
N LEU A 58 -5.55 1.74 1.42
CA LEU A 58 -4.67 0.66 0.98
C LEU A 58 -3.58 0.46 2.03
N LYS A 59 -3.54 -0.74 2.60
CA LYS A 59 -2.49 -1.14 3.53
C LYS A 59 -1.60 -2.15 2.84
N ILE A 60 -0.32 -1.85 2.77
CA ILE A 60 0.70 -2.75 2.25
C ILE A 60 1.54 -3.24 3.41
N HIS A 61 1.53 -4.55 3.61
CA HIS A 61 2.34 -5.19 4.64
C HIS A 61 3.55 -5.82 3.95
N HIS A 62 4.73 -5.27 4.20
CA HIS A 62 5.97 -5.80 3.63
C HIS A 62 6.43 -7.01 4.42
N HIS A 63 6.52 -8.14 3.72
CA HIS A 63 6.93 -9.40 4.32
C HIS A 63 8.41 -9.44 4.66
N ILE A 64 9.25 -8.88 3.90
CA ILE A 64 10.68 -8.71 4.14
C ILE A 64 11.08 -7.40 3.49
N ILE A 65 12.20 -6.90 3.92
CA ILE A 65 12.89 -5.65 3.61
C ILE A 65 12.95 -5.29 2.10
N CYS A 66 11.96 -5.57 1.28
CA CYS A 66 12.06 -5.27 -0.14
C CYS A 66 10.74 -4.81 -0.73
N SER A 67 10.71 -3.55 -1.10
CA SER A 67 9.71 -3.10 -2.06
C SER A 67 10.34 -3.13 -3.45
N ASP A 68 9.64 -3.68 -4.42
CA ASP A 68 10.05 -3.61 -5.81
C ASP A 68 9.44 -2.42 -6.54
N ALA A 69 8.64 -1.62 -5.83
CA ALA A 69 8.08 -0.40 -6.39
C ALA A 69 9.12 0.71 -6.40
N SER A 70 9.35 1.29 -7.56
CA SER A 70 10.24 2.44 -7.72
C SER A 70 9.50 3.74 -7.39
N PRO A 71 10.23 4.86 -7.18
CA PRO A 71 9.58 6.16 -7.05
C PRO A 71 8.66 6.49 -8.23
N ASN A 72 9.02 6.07 -9.44
CA ASN A 72 8.18 6.27 -10.62
C ASN A 72 6.89 5.45 -10.54
N ASP A 73 6.94 4.26 -9.99
CA ASP A 73 5.75 3.44 -9.79
C ASP A 73 4.79 4.08 -8.79
N LEU A 74 5.32 4.66 -7.72
CA LEU A 74 4.54 5.42 -6.76
C LEU A 74 3.89 6.64 -7.40
N GLU A 75 4.66 7.39 -8.16
CA GLU A 75 4.14 8.57 -8.84
C GLU A 75 3.02 8.20 -9.81
N SER A 76 3.20 7.17 -10.58
CA SER A 76 2.17 6.69 -11.52
C SER A 76 0.90 6.29 -10.79
N PHE A 77 1.03 5.60 -9.66
CA PHE A 77 -0.10 5.22 -8.83
C PHE A 77 -0.87 6.44 -8.32
N PHE A 78 -0.16 7.39 -7.72
CA PHE A 78 -0.78 8.59 -7.17
C PHE A 78 -1.39 9.48 -8.25
N MET A 79 -0.76 9.57 -9.41
CA MET A 79 -1.33 10.30 -10.56
C MET A 79 -2.64 9.67 -11.02
N CYS A 80 -2.68 8.36 -11.12
CA CYS A 80 -3.90 7.66 -11.49
C CYS A 80 -4.99 7.90 -10.46
N TRP A 81 -4.63 7.82 -9.17
CA TRP A 81 -5.59 8.07 -8.10
C TRP A 81 -6.15 9.47 -8.14
N GLU A 82 -5.29 10.47 -8.39
CA GLU A 82 -5.69 11.86 -8.47
C GLU A 82 -6.70 12.12 -9.59
N ARG A 83 -6.61 11.35 -10.66
CA ARG A 83 -7.52 11.50 -11.82
C ARG A 83 -8.89 10.87 -11.63
N TRP A 84 -9.07 10.09 -10.59
CA TRP A 84 -10.36 9.47 -10.33
C TRP A 84 -11.39 10.49 -9.89
N THR A 85 -12.63 10.30 -10.36
CA THR A 85 -13.75 11.16 -10.01
C THR A 85 -14.87 10.32 -9.42
N PRO A 86 -15.38 10.64 -8.21
CA PRO A 86 -14.95 11.74 -7.35
C PRO A 86 -13.63 11.43 -6.63
N LYS A 87 -12.83 12.45 -6.45
CA LYS A 87 -11.55 12.30 -5.75
C LYS A 87 -11.80 12.06 -4.27
N LYS A 88 -11.24 10.98 -3.76
CA LYS A 88 -11.24 10.69 -2.33
C LYS A 88 -9.82 10.65 -1.84
N LEU A 89 -9.60 11.19 -0.66
CA LEU A 89 -8.31 11.07 0.00
C LEU A 89 -8.02 9.59 0.23
N LEU A 90 -6.91 9.11 -0.29
CA LEU A 90 -6.48 7.74 -0.08
C LEU A 90 -5.59 7.65 1.14
N SER A 91 -5.96 6.84 2.11
CA SER A 91 -5.06 6.47 3.19
C SER A 91 -4.13 5.38 2.69
N PHE A 92 -2.85 5.72 2.58
CA PHE A 92 -1.81 4.82 2.10
C PHE A 92 -0.92 4.44 3.28
N ILE A 93 -1.05 3.19 3.73
CA ILE A 93 -0.44 2.73 4.98
C ILE A 93 0.55 1.63 4.67
N ILE A 94 1.79 1.83 5.10
CA ILE A 94 2.85 0.84 4.95
C ILE A 94 3.14 0.23 6.32
N ILE A 95 3.05 -1.08 6.39
CA ILE A 95 3.30 -1.82 7.62
C ILE A 95 4.59 -2.63 7.46
N GLY A 96 5.56 -2.38 8.33
CA GLY A 96 6.82 -3.13 8.34
C GLY A 96 6.69 -4.37 9.20
N GLU A 97 7.20 -5.49 8.73
CA GLU A 97 7.15 -6.76 9.46
C GLU A 97 8.15 -6.83 10.61
N LEU A 98 9.28 -6.16 10.46
CA LEU A 98 10.29 -6.13 11.51
C LEU A 98 10.16 -4.86 12.32
N PRO A 99 10.42 -4.92 13.64
CA PRO A 99 10.52 -3.70 14.42
C PRO A 99 11.61 -2.82 13.80
N PHE A 100 11.39 -1.52 13.83
CA PHE A 100 12.33 -0.58 13.28
C PHE A 100 13.69 -0.81 13.93
N THR A 101 14.68 -1.15 13.12
CA THR A 101 16.03 -1.37 13.60
C THR A 101 16.74 -0.04 13.62
N ILE A 102 17.27 0.30 14.77
CA ILE A 102 18.13 1.45 14.90
C ILE A 102 19.54 0.98 14.59
N ILE A 103 20.09 1.46 13.49
CA ILE A 103 21.49 1.24 13.16
C ILE A 103 22.20 2.57 13.38
N GLY A 104 23.02 2.64 14.43
CA GLY A 104 23.55 3.90 14.89
C GLY A 104 22.42 4.77 15.45
N ASN A 105 22.33 6.02 15.02
CA ASN A 105 21.28 6.93 15.43
C ASN A 105 20.21 7.12 14.35
N MET A 106 20.22 6.23 13.35
CA MET A 106 19.26 6.33 12.25
C MET A 106 18.18 5.29 12.40
N GLU A 107 16.98 5.75 12.40
CA GLU A 107 15.80 4.92 12.42
C GLU A 107 15.47 4.50 11.01
N TYR A 108 15.65 3.23 10.70
CA TYR A 108 15.30 2.70 9.40
C TYR A 108 13.83 2.31 9.39
N HIS A 109 12.98 3.28 9.19
CA HIS A 109 11.55 3.06 9.09
C HIS A 109 11.16 2.31 7.84
N LEU A 110 12.07 2.21 6.91
CA LEU A 110 11.68 1.86 5.57
C LEU A 110 12.69 0.91 5.01
N TYR A 111 12.50 -0.30 5.31
CA TYR A 111 13.21 -1.36 4.65
C TYR A 111 12.70 -1.61 3.23
N CYS A 112 11.85 -0.76 2.75
CA CYS A 112 11.28 -0.83 1.42
C CYS A 112 11.72 0.41 0.67
N GLY A 113 11.56 0.41 -0.62
CA GLY A 113 11.98 1.49 -1.50
C GLY A 113 11.46 2.88 -1.15
N TYR A 114 10.61 3.00 -0.13
CA TYR A 114 10.03 4.27 0.29
C TYR A 114 10.95 5.14 1.13
N ASN A 115 12.11 4.66 1.54
CA ASN A 115 13.04 5.53 2.26
C ASN A 115 14.05 6.22 1.37
N SER A 116 13.96 6.04 0.06
CA SER A 116 14.78 6.81 -0.85
C SER A 116 14.30 8.27 -0.85
N PHE A 117 15.22 9.17 -1.09
CA PHE A 117 14.92 10.60 -1.14
C PHE A 117 13.85 10.90 -2.21
N GLU A 118 13.95 10.25 -3.35
CA GLU A 118 13.00 10.41 -4.44
C GLU A 118 11.59 9.91 -4.08
N ALA A 119 11.50 8.78 -3.41
CA ALA A 119 10.21 8.25 -2.98
C ALA A 119 9.55 9.16 -1.96
N LEU A 120 10.32 9.67 -1.00
CA LEU A 120 9.79 10.59 0.00
C LEU A 120 9.31 11.89 -0.62
N LYS A 121 9.98 12.38 -1.64
CA LYS A 121 9.53 13.56 -2.37
C LYS A 121 8.21 13.34 -3.09
N VAL A 122 8.05 12.19 -3.71
CA VAL A 122 6.79 11.83 -4.38
C VAL A 122 5.66 11.79 -3.36
N ILE A 123 5.88 11.13 -2.23
CA ILE A 123 4.88 11.04 -1.17
C ILE A 123 4.50 12.43 -0.65
N GLU A 124 5.49 13.25 -0.34
CA GLU A 124 5.25 14.61 0.14
C GLU A 124 4.45 15.45 -0.84
N LYS A 125 4.78 15.34 -2.13
CA LYS A 125 4.05 16.05 -3.19
C LYS A 125 2.56 15.73 -3.16
N TYR A 126 2.22 14.44 -3.09
CA TYR A 126 0.82 14.04 -3.14
C TYR A 126 0.10 14.19 -1.81
N GLU A 127 0.81 14.21 -0.69
CA GLU A 127 0.23 14.64 0.58
C GLU A 127 -0.14 16.13 0.54
N ASN A 128 0.75 16.97 0.01
CA ASN A 128 0.50 18.39 -0.12
C ASN A 128 -0.67 18.70 -1.07
N LEU A 129 -0.91 17.85 -2.05
CA LEU A 129 -2.05 17.97 -2.96
C LEU A 129 -3.34 17.38 -2.36
N SER A 130 -3.28 16.85 -1.15
CA SER A 130 -4.40 16.17 -0.49
C SER A 130 -4.93 14.97 -1.27
N THR A 131 -4.07 14.34 -2.06
CA THR A 131 -4.39 13.13 -2.80
C THR A 131 -4.30 11.91 -1.90
N ILE A 132 -3.30 11.88 -1.04
CA ILE A 132 -3.06 10.77 -0.12
C ILE A 132 -2.79 11.27 1.29
N LYS A 133 -2.99 10.38 2.26
CA LYS A 133 -2.49 10.48 3.62
C LYS A 133 -1.57 9.28 3.82
N PHE A 134 -0.29 9.54 4.05
CA PHE A 134 0.72 8.49 4.20
C PHE A 134 1.01 8.22 5.66
N VAL A 135 0.98 6.93 6.04
CA VAL A 135 1.26 6.49 7.40
C VAL A 135 2.16 5.27 7.34
N THR A 136 3.15 5.21 8.20
CA THR A 136 3.95 3.99 8.40
C THR A 136 3.65 3.42 9.78
N LYS A 137 3.57 2.10 9.86
CA LYS A 137 3.34 1.40 11.12
C LYS A 137 4.29 0.23 11.24
N SER A 138 4.69 -0.08 12.48
CA SER A 138 5.33 -1.35 12.76
C SER A 138 4.25 -2.42 12.92
N GLU A 139 4.63 -3.66 12.78
CA GLU A 139 3.67 -4.77 12.91
C GLU A 139 2.99 -4.79 14.29
N GLY A 140 3.71 -4.39 15.33
CA GLY A 140 3.16 -4.31 16.68
C GLY A 140 2.14 -3.19 16.90
N GLU A 141 1.99 -2.26 15.95
CA GLU A 141 1.03 -1.16 16.00
C GLU A 141 -0.26 -1.48 15.24
N VAL A 142 -0.36 -2.69 14.68
CA VAL A 142 -1.54 -3.13 13.94
C VAL A 142 -2.61 -3.55 14.93
N ASP A 143 -3.85 -3.14 14.70
CA ASP A 143 -4.98 -3.51 15.54
C ASP A 143 -5.15 -5.02 15.61
N GLU A 144 -5.32 -5.55 16.83
CA GLU A 144 -5.49 -6.98 17.06
C GLU A 144 -6.76 -7.54 16.42
N GLU A 145 -7.69 -6.67 16.05
CA GLU A 145 -8.94 -7.07 15.41
C GLU A 145 -8.79 -7.41 13.93
N GLU A 146 -7.64 -7.12 13.35
CA GLU A 146 -7.39 -7.40 11.94
C GLU A 146 -6.85 -8.82 11.76
N GLU A 147 -7.58 -9.63 10.98
CA GLU A 147 -7.17 -10.97 10.65
C GLU A 147 -6.94 -11.11 9.16
N TYR A 148 -6.03 -12.01 8.77
CA TYR A 148 -5.80 -12.36 7.37
C TYR A 148 -6.66 -13.55 6.99
N PHE A 149 -7.27 -13.46 5.84
CA PHE A 149 -8.03 -14.57 5.27
C PHE A 149 -7.16 -15.43 4.37
#